data_c9d8e8d0e0f6a970dabdb2dbb945d837
#
_entry.id   c9d8e8d0e0f6a970dabdb2dbb945d837
#
_cell.length_a   1.000
_cell.length_b   1.000
_cell.length_c   1.000
_cell.angle_alpha   90.00
_cell.angle_beta   90.00
_cell.angle_gamma   90.00
#
_symmetry.space_group_name_H-M   'P 1'
#
loop_
_entity.id
_entity.type
_entity.pdbx_description
1 polymer ?
#
loop_
_entity_poly.entity_id
_entity_poly.type
_entity_poly.pdbx_seq_one_letter_code
_entity_poly.pdbx_strand_id
1 'polypeptide(L)'
;LSPSVRTVKQLVKQAAGLKGDEFAGRALITRLNPDFTTTMIAVDIRGILNGTAPDVELQAEDQLSIPSLFDLREPYTIKVGGAVNYPDTVLPYRHNLTIEDAIMMAGGLRESASSINVEVARRVKDPSSNQNVNRIADVYNFSLSEDFKLNAGDTIFTLEPFDEVYVRFSPGYHEQQVVKVNGEITFAGSYVLATKNARLSDIIAKAGGVTPESYVKGASL
;
A
#
# COMPACT_ATOMS: atom_id res chain seq x y z
N LEU A 1 -16.65 38.74 -7.32
CA LEU A 1 -16.76 38.51 -8.77
C LEU A 1 -16.31 39.79 -9.50
N SER A 2 -15.45 39.64 -10.53
CA SER A 2 -15.19 40.74 -11.45
C SER A 2 -16.48 41.17 -12.13
N PRO A 3 -16.72 42.47 -12.42
CA PRO A 3 -17.94 42.95 -13.06
C PRO A 3 -18.28 42.27 -14.39
N SER A 4 -17.30 41.59 -14.99
CA SER A 4 -17.41 40.88 -16.28
C SER A 4 -17.85 39.42 -16.17
N VAL A 5 -17.92 38.81 -14.96
CA VAL A 5 -18.29 37.41 -14.75
C VAL A 5 -19.64 37.31 -14.03
N ARG A 6 -20.66 36.95 -14.79
CA ARG A 6 -22.04 36.84 -14.30
C ARG A 6 -22.59 35.41 -14.40
N THR A 7 -21.94 34.53 -15.15
CA THR A 7 -22.43 33.17 -15.38
C THR A 7 -21.37 32.14 -15.19
N VAL A 8 -21.79 30.87 -14.99
CA VAL A 8 -20.90 29.72 -14.86
C VAL A 8 -19.98 29.57 -16.06
N LYS A 9 -20.51 29.71 -17.27
CA LYS A 9 -19.72 29.64 -18.52
C LYS A 9 -18.60 30.68 -18.56
N GLN A 10 -18.91 31.91 -18.15
CA GLN A 10 -17.91 32.98 -18.09
C GLN A 10 -16.88 32.73 -17.02
N LEU A 11 -17.26 32.20 -15.83
CA LEU A 11 -16.36 31.87 -14.75
C LEU A 11 -15.35 30.78 -15.18
N VAL A 12 -15.84 29.68 -15.75
CA VAL A 12 -14.98 28.59 -16.24
C VAL A 12 -14.02 29.09 -17.34
N LYS A 13 -14.50 29.95 -18.24
CA LYS A 13 -13.64 30.55 -19.27
C LYS A 13 -12.57 31.47 -18.68
N GLN A 14 -12.90 32.26 -17.66
CA GLN A 14 -11.91 33.11 -16.98
C GLN A 14 -10.89 32.31 -16.19
N ALA A 15 -11.28 31.15 -15.64
CA ALA A 15 -10.39 30.21 -14.96
C ALA A 15 -9.49 29.40 -15.92
N ALA A 16 -9.41 29.81 -17.20
CA ALA A 16 -8.65 29.11 -18.26
C ALA A 16 -9.17 27.72 -18.62
N GLY A 17 -10.45 27.42 -18.33
CA GLY A 17 -11.11 26.18 -18.70
C GLY A 17 -11.06 25.10 -17.61
N LEU A 18 -11.20 23.85 -18.04
CA LEU A 18 -11.20 22.67 -17.20
C LEU A 18 -9.85 21.92 -17.31
N LYS A 19 -9.47 21.15 -16.30
CA LYS A 19 -8.16 20.46 -16.24
C LYS A 19 -8.07 19.19 -17.08
N GLY A 20 -9.19 18.63 -17.54
CA GLY A 20 -9.24 17.39 -18.30
C GLY A 20 -9.55 16.12 -17.48
N ASP A 21 -9.43 16.21 -16.16
CA ASP A 21 -9.79 15.14 -15.22
C ASP A 21 -11.09 15.41 -14.44
N GLU A 22 -11.79 16.47 -14.82
CA GLU A 22 -13.01 16.91 -14.13
C GLU A 22 -14.22 16.01 -14.39
N PHE A 23 -15.06 15.86 -13.37
CA PHE A 23 -16.40 15.29 -13.50
C PHE A 23 -17.40 16.39 -13.90
N ALA A 24 -17.30 16.84 -15.17
CA ALA A 24 -18.04 17.99 -15.68
C ALA A 24 -19.55 17.77 -15.83
N GLY A 25 -20.06 16.53 -15.72
CA GLY A 25 -21.49 16.23 -15.81
C GLY A 25 -22.30 16.63 -14.57
N ARG A 26 -21.63 16.88 -13.44
CA ARG A 26 -22.28 17.34 -12.20
C ARG A 26 -21.30 18.11 -11.32
N ALA A 27 -21.32 19.41 -11.42
CA ALA A 27 -20.66 20.31 -10.48
C ALA A 27 -21.69 20.89 -9.50
N LEU A 28 -21.20 21.52 -8.43
CA LEU A 28 -22.02 22.08 -7.38
C LEU A 28 -21.72 23.58 -7.18
N ILE A 29 -22.74 24.40 -7.14
CA ILE A 29 -22.62 25.77 -6.65
C ILE A 29 -23.15 25.78 -5.22
N THR A 30 -22.33 26.23 -4.27
CA THR A 30 -22.76 26.53 -2.90
C THR A 30 -23.08 28.03 -2.85
N ARG A 31 -24.31 28.38 -2.57
CA ARG A 31 -24.81 29.75 -2.47
C ARG A 31 -25.18 30.08 -1.05
N LEU A 32 -24.71 31.21 -0.55
CA LEU A 32 -25.12 31.74 0.74
C LEU A 32 -26.42 32.52 0.59
N ASN A 33 -27.44 32.15 1.36
CA ASN A 33 -28.71 32.83 1.42
C ASN A 33 -28.69 34.06 2.37
N PRO A 34 -29.61 35.01 2.27
CA PRO A 34 -29.67 36.16 3.18
C PRO A 34 -29.87 35.82 4.66
N ASP A 35 -30.40 34.63 4.96
CA ASP A 35 -30.58 34.09 6.32
C ASP A 35 -29.36 33.31 6.83
N PHE A 36 -28.20 33.40 6.13
CA PHE A 36 -26.98 32.68 6.39
C PHE A 36 -27.06 31.16 6.24
N THR A 37 -28.13 30.62 5.73
CA THR A 37 -28.17 29.21 5.28
C THR A 37 -27.49 29.06 3.93
N THR A 38 -27.16 27.81 3.56
CA THR A 38 -26.55 27.52 2.26
C THR A 38 -27.48 26.70 1.38
N THR A 39 -27.54 27.05 0.10
CA THR A 39 -28.24 26.28 -0.93
C THR A 39 -27.23 25.65 -1.87
N MET A 40 -27.42 24.36 -2.20
CA MET A 40 -26.62 23.67 -3.20
C MET A 40 -27.37 23.57 -4.52
N ILE A 41 -26.73 24.05 -5.59
CA ILE A 41 -27.28 24.04 -6.95
C ILE A 41 -26.41 23.13 -7.79
N ALA A 42 -26.97 22.02 -8.29
CA ALA A 42 -26.26 21.13 -9.20
C ALA A 42 -26.29 21.69 -10.63
N VAL A 43 -25.13 21.68 -11.30
CA VAL A 43 -24.99 22.22 -12.65
C VAL A 43 -24.23 21.24 -13.55
N ASP A 44 -24.67 21.10 -14.80
CA ASP A 44 -23.95 20.34 -15.83
C ASP A 44 -23.01 21.30 -16.58
N ILE A 45 -21.75 21.33 -16.15
CA ILE A 45 -20.73 22.18 -16.76
C ILE A 45 -20.48 21.80 -18.22
N ARG A 46 -20.48 20.50 -18.55
CA ARG A 46 -20.28 20.04 -19.93
C ARG A 46 -21.43 20.50 -20.83
N GLY A 47 -22.66 20.35 -20.36
CA GLY A 47 -23.84 20.81 -21.08
C GLY A 47 -23.84 22.31 -21.27
N ILE A 48 -23.48 23.11 -20.26
CA ILE A 48 -23.39 24.58 -20.33
C ILE A 48 -22.32 25.01 -21.34
N LEU A 49 -21.12 24.37 -21.32
CA LEU A 49 -20.07 24.74 -22.24
C LEU A 49 -20.42 24.40 -23.69
N ASN A 50 -21.07 23.27 -23.92
CA ASN A 50 -21.49 22.80 -25.23
C ASN A 50 -22.81 23.44 -25.70
N GLY A 51 -23.52 24.19 -24.84
CA GLY A 51 -24.80 24.82 -25.15
C GLY A 51 -26.02 23.90 -25.14
N THR A 52 -25.89 22.69 -24.57
CA THR A 52 -26.98 21.70 -24.41
C THR A 52 -27.74 21.85 -23.08
N ALA A 53 -27.17 22.56 -22.12
CA ALA A 53 -27.80 22.92 -20.86
C ALA A 53 -27.85 24.46 -20.70
N PRO A 54 -28.84 25.01 -20.00
CA PRO A 54 -28.93 26.45 -19.73
C PRO A 54 -27.77 26.89 -18.84
N ASP A 55 -27.19 28.05 -19.15
CA ASP A 55 -26.18 28.69 -18.29
C ASP A 55 -26.80 29.19 -16.99
N VAL A 56 -26.04 29.16 -15.90
CA VAL A 56 -26.51 29.56 -14.57
C VAL A 56 -25.91 30.90 -14.18
N GLU A 57 -26.76 31.82 -13.75
CA GLU A 57 -26.31 33.11 -13.21
C GLU A 57 -25.71 32.94 -11.82
N LEU A 58 -24.55 33.57 -11.64
CA LEU A 58 -23.79 33.55 -10.39
C LEU A 58 -24.17 34.79 -9.54
N GLN A 59 -24.22 34.57 -8.24
CA GLN A 59 -24.38 35.63 -7.24
C GLN A 59 -23.04 35.89 -6.54
N ALA A 60 -22.98 36.98 -5.79
CA ALA A 60 -21.83 37.24 -4.93
C ALA A 60 -21.65 36.07 -3.92
N GLU A 61 -20.43 35.70 -3.67
CA GLU A 61 -20.03 34.60 -2.73
C GLU A 61 -20.44 33.18 -3.17
N ASP A 62 -20.99 32.99 -4.37
CA ASP A 62 -21.16 31.64 -4.91
C ASP A 62 -19.82 30.95 -5.05
N GLN A 63 -19.76 29.72 -4.57
CA GLN A 63 -18.58 28.83 -4.70
C GLN A 63 -18.90 27.70 -5.67
N LEU A 64 -18.25 27.69 -6.83
CA LEU A 64 -18.36 26.60 -7.79
C LEU A 64 -17.31 25.52 -7.50
N SER A 65 -17.77 24.32 -7.17
CA SER A 65 -16.93 23.13 -6.99
C SER A 65 -17.14 22.16 -8.14
N ILE A 66 -16.06 21.87 -8.86
CA ILE A 66 -16.04 20.88 -9.94
C ILE A 66 -15.10 19.74 -9.48
N PRO A 67 -15.64 18.58 -9.07
CA PRO A 67 -14.82 17.49 -8.57
C PRO A 67 -14.00 16.86 -9.69
N SER A 68 -12.83 16.34 -9.35
CA SER A 68 -12.07 15.45 -10.23
C SER A 68 -12.74 14.07 -10.32
N LEU A 69 -12.57 13.38 -11.45
CA LEU A 69 -12.93 11.96 -11.57
C LEU A 69 -12.18 11.08 -10.56
N PHE A 70 -10.97 11.52 -10.15
CA PHE A 70 -10.16 10.82 -9.17
C PHE A 70 -10.69 11.02 -7.74
N ASP A 71 -11.31 12.16 -7.43
CA ASP A 71 -11.91 12.44 -6.12
C ASP A 71 -13.20 11.64 -5.87
N LEU A 72 -13.86 11.20 -6.94
CA LEU A 72 -15.14 10.49 -6.90
C LEU A 72 -15.01 8.97 -6.90
N ARG A 73 -13.79 8.44 -6.88
CA ARG A 73 -13.54 6.99 -6.85
C ARG A 73 -12.49 6.64 -5.79
N GLU A 74 -12.56 5.39 -5.34
CA GLU A 74 -11.50 4.84 -4.48
C GLU A 74 -10.14 4.94 -5.18
N PRO A 75 -9.09 5.50 -4.53
CA PRO A 75 -7.75 5.55 -5.11
C PRO A 75 -7.26 4.13 -5.41
N TYR A 76 -6.82 3.91 -6.64
CA TYR A 76 -6.26 2.62 -7.02
C TYR A 76 -4.88 2.45 -6.42
N THR A 77 -4.71 1.38 -5.65
CA THR A 77 -3.45 1.07 -4.94
C THR A 77 -3.04 -0.37 -5.17
N ILE A 78 -1.75 -0.63 -4.97
CA ILE A 78 -1.15 -1.96 -4.87
C ILE A 78 -0.55 -2.07 -3.48
N LYS A 79 -0.75 -3.19 -2.81
CA LYS A 79 -0.13 -3.46 -1.51
C LYS A 79 0.99 -4.49 -1.68
N VAL A 80 2.14 -4.22 -1.04
CA VAL A 80 3.29 -5.15 -1.05
C VAL A 80 3.65 -5.49 0.39
N GLY A 81 3.69 -6.78 0.70
CA GLY A 81 3.94 -7.26 2.05
C GLY A 81 4.86 -8.49 2.11
N GLY A 82 5.09 -8.96 3.33
CA GLY A 82 5.95 -10.12 3.59
C GLY A 82 7.42 -9.77 3.68
N ALA A 83 8.29 -10.62 3.09
CA ALA A 83 9.75 -10.54 3.21
C ALA A 83 10.37 -9.51 2.24
N VAL A 84 9.88 -8.28 2.28
CA VAL A 84 10.43 -7.10 1.59
C VAL A 84 11.00 -6.10 2.60
N ASN A 85 11.89 -5.20 2.16
CA ASN A 85 12.54 -4.26 3.08
C ASN A 85 11.57 -3.28 3.73
N TYR A 86 10.53 -2.84 2.99
CA TYR A 86 9.44 -2.02 3.52
C TYR A 86 8.12 -2.78 3.43
N PRO A 87 7.83 -3.68 4.40
CA PRO A 87 6.58 -4.43 4.40
C PRO A 87 5.37 -3.51 4.59
N ASP A 88 4.21 -3.96 4.12
CA ASP A 88 2.94 -3.22 4.15
C ASP A 88 2.97 -1.89 3.38
N THR A 89 3.89 -1.75 2.41
CA THR A 89 3.94 -0.60 1.52
C THR A 89 2.70 -0.57 0.65
N VAL A 90 2.04 0.62 0.63
CA VAL A 90 0.92 0.89 -0.26
C VAL A 90 1.39 1.81 -1.38
N LEU A 91 1.36 1.32 -2.60
CA LEU A 91 1.81 2.02 -3.80
C LEU A 91 0.59 2.54 -4.58
N PRO A 92 0.64 3.74 -5.15
CA PRO A 92 -0.36 4.15 -6.11
C PRO A 92 -0.27 3.26 -7.36
N TYR A 93 -1.41 2.74 -7.81
CA TYR A 93 -1.45 1.95 -9.03
C TYR A 93 -1.03 2.78 -10.25
N ARG A 94 -0.24 2.17 -11.10
CA ARG A 94 0.16 2.71 -12.41
C ARG A 94 -0.04 1.65 -13.49
N HIS A 95 -0.37 2.09 -14.70
CA HIS A 95 -0.46 1.17 -15.84
C HIS A 95 0.88 0.48 -16.09
N ASN A 96 0.82 -0.79 -16.47
CA ASN A 96 1.98 -1.65 -16.75
C ASN A 96 2.91 -1.88 -15.54
N LEU A 97 2.43 -1.66 -14.31
CA LEU A 97 3.19 -2.01 -13.12
C LEU A 97 3.31 -3.53 -13.00
N THR A 98 4.53 -4.05 -12.88
CA THR A 98 4.81 -5.48 -12.73
C THR A 98 5.06 -5.86 -11.29
N ILE A 99 5.17 -7.16 -11.00
CA ILE A 99 5.51 -7.69 -9.68
C ILE A 99 6.91 -7.21 -9.27
N GLU A 100 7.84 -7.27 -10.20
CA GLU A 100 9.24 -6.87 -10.00
C GLU A 100 9.33 -5.39 -9.63
N ASP A 101 8.61 -4.53 -10.37
CA ASP A 101 8.56 -3.10 -10.08
C ASP A 101 7.99 -2.82 -8.69
N ALA A 102 6.90 -3.51 -8.32
CA ALA A 102 6.26 -3.34 -7.02
C ALA A 102 7.18 -3.75 -5.88
N ILE A 103 7.88 -4.88 -6.00
CA ILE A 103 8.87 -5.34 -5.02
C ILE A 103 10.04 -4.36 -4.93
N MET A 104 10.53 -3.85 -6.06
CA MET A 104 11.61 -2.86 -6.10
C MET A 104 11.18 -1.56 -5.39
N MET A 105 9.95 -1.09 -5.62
CA MET A 105 9.40 0.08 -4.94
C MET A 105 9.17 -0.15 -3.44
N ALA A 106 8.99 -1.40 -3.00
CA ALA A 106 8.96 -1.79 -1.58
C ALA A 106 10.38 -1.99 -0.98
N GLY A 107 11.41 -1.50 -1.66
CA GLY A 107 12.80 -1.55 -1.21
C GLY A 107 13.53 -2.85 -1.52
N GLY A 108 12.96 -3.74 -2.33
CA GLY A 108 13.53 -5.03 -2.68
C GLY A 108 13.27 -6.11 -1.63
N LEU A 109 13.85 -7.30 -1.87
CA LEU A 109 13.70 -8.47 -1.02
C LEU A 109 14.61 -8.38 0.21
N ARG A 110 14.15 -8.93 1.33
CA ARG A 110 14.99 -9.24 2.49
C ARG A 110 15.80 -10.51 2.22
N GLU A 111 16.91 -10.68 2.93
CA GLU A 111 17.70 -11.93 2.93
C GLU A 111 16.84 -13.15 3.34
N SER A 112 15.85 -12.92 4.20
CA SER A 112 14.90 -13.94 4.64
C SER A 112 13.81 -14.29 3.61
N ALA A 113 13.79 -13.65 2.44
CA ALA A 113 12.77 -13.88 1.43
C ALA A 113 12.93 -15.24 0.74
N SER A 114 11.79 -15.86 0.43
CA SER A 114 11.75 -17.02 -0.46
C SER A 114 11.65 -16.52 -1.90
N SER A 115 12.65 -16.76 -2.72
CA SER A 115 12.65 -16.40 -4.13
C SER A 115 11.63 -17.22 -4.97
N ILE A 116 11.21 -18.37 -4.46
CA ILE A 116 10.30 -19.29 -5.17
C ILE A 116 8.82 -19.13 -4.78
N ASN A 117 8.50 -18.25 -3.82
CA ASN A 117 7.14 -18.10 -3.30
C ASN A 117 6.76 -16.62 -3.21
N VAL A 118 6.42 -16.04 -4.36
CA VAL A 118 5.77 -14.74 -4.47
C VAL A 118 4.33 -14.97 -4.88
N GLU A 119 3.41 -14.45 -4.11
CA GLU A 119 1.98 -14.61 -4.29
C GLU A 119 1.34 -13.27 -4.64
N VAL A 120 0.46 -13.26 -5.63
CA VAL A 120 -0.37 -12.10 -5.95
C VAL A 120 -1.82 -12.47 -5.73
N ALA A 121 -2.48 -11.74 -4.84
CA ALA A 121 -3.90 -11.89 -4.60
C ALA A 121 -4.67 -10.76 -5.29
N ARG A 122 -5.56 -11.13 -6.22
CA ARG A 122 -6.42 -10.23 -7.00
C ARG A 122 -7.85 -10.34 -6.55
N ARG A 123 -8.51 -9.23 -6.26
CA ARG A 123 -9.92 -9.20 -5.87
C ARG A 123 -10.80 -9.75 -6.98
N VAL A 124 -11.76 -10.60 -6.64
CA VAL A 124 -12.87 -10.93 -7.54
C VAL A 124 -13.89 -9.80 -7.48
N LYS A 125 -14.15 -9.17 -8.61
CA LYS A 125 -15.13 -8.09 -8.74
C LYS A 125 -16.31 -8.54 -9.56
N ASP A 126 -17.46 -8.64 -8.95
CA ASP A 126 -18.74 -8.70 -9.66
C ASP A 126 -19.75 -7.79 -8.97
N PRO A 127 -19.72 -6.47 -9.26
CA PRO A 127 -20.61 -5.50 -8.65
C PRO A 127 -22.08 -5.68 -9.06
N SER A 128 -22.35 -6.50 -10.07
CA SER A 128 -23.71 -6.80 -10.55
C SER A 128 -24.29 -8.07 -9.90
N SER A 129 -23.49 -8.85 -9.18
CA SER A 129 -23.93 -10.07 -8.53
C SER A 129 -24.72 -9.76 -7.26
N ASN A 130 -25.95 -10.26 -7.20
CA ASN A 130 -26.78 -10.25 -5.99
C ASN A 130 -26.54 -11.51 -5.14
N GLN A 131 -25.59 -12.36 -5.50
CA GLN A 131 -25.28 -13.62 -4.82
C GLN A 131 -23.98 -13.48 -4.03
N ASN A 132 -23.95 -14.04 -2.82
CA ASN A 132 -22.71 -14.24 -2.10
C ASN A 132 -21.83 -15.24 -2.86
N VAL A 133 -20.71 -14.76 -3.37
CA VAL A 133 -19.71 -15.60 -4.02
C VAL A 133 -18.70 -16.04 -2.96
N ASN A 134 -18.50 -17.35 -2.80
CA ASN A 134 -17.52 -17.88 -1.85
C ASN A 134 -16.07 -17.57 -2.27
N ARG A 135 -15.83 -17.21 -3.53
CA ARG A 135 -14.53 -16.82 -4.06
C ARG A 135 -14.30 -15.33 -3.82
N ILE A 136 -13.33 -14.99 -2.99
CA ILE A 136 -13.02 -13.62 -2.58
C ILE A 136 -11.81 -13.05 -3.32
N ALA A 137 -10.88 -13.91 -3.78
CA ALA A 137 -9.69 -13.54 -4.51
C ALA A 137 -9.24 -14.62 -5.49
N ASP A 138 -8.55 -14.20 -6.54
CA ASP A 138 -7.72 -15.04 -7.40
C ASP A 138 -6.28 -14.96 -6.92
N VAL A 139 -5.67 -16.12 -6.70
CA VAL A 139 -4.30 -16.20 -6.18
C VAL A 139 -3.40 -16.76 -7.27
N TYR A 140 -2.35 -16.01 -7.58
CA TYR A 140 -1.30 -16.37 -8.54
C TYR A 140 0.01 -16.56 -7.78
N ASN A 141 0.77 -17.61 -8.13
CA ASN A 141 2.06 -17.90 -7.52
C ASN A 141 3.16 -17.75 -8.56
N PHE A 142 4.24 -17.10 -8.16
CA PHE A 142 5.38 -16.80 -9.00
C PHE A 142 6.68 -17.16 -8.31
N SER A 143 7.72 -17.40 -9.11
CA SER A 143 9.09 -17.55 -8.66
C SER A 143 9.95 -16.45 -9.27
N LEU A 144 10.74 -15.77 -8.44
CA LEU A 144 11.68 -14.75 -8.86
C LEU A 144 13.12 -15.32 -8.84
N SER A 145 13.92 -14.92 -9.82
CA SER A 145 15.36 -15.12 -9.78
C SER A 145 16.02 -14.12 -8.81
N GLU A 146 17.30 -14.35 -8.48
CA GLU A 146 18.10 -13.42 -7.66
C GLU A 146 18.18 -12.01 -8.27
N ASP A 147 18.05 -11.91 -9.59
CA ASP A 147 18.02 -10.64 -10.34
C ASP A 147 16.64 -9.99 -10.40
N PHE A 148 15.69 -10.39 -9.56
CA PHE A 148 14.31 -9.87 -9.52
C PHE A 148 13.52 -10.09 -10.82
N LYS A 149 13.85 -11.12 -11.59
CA LYS A 149 13.11 -11.47 -12.82
C LYS A 149 12.22 -12.67 -12.57
N LEU A 150 11.02 -12.65 -13.14
CA LEU A 150 10.19 -13.84 -13.21
C LEU A 150 10.95 -14.94 -13.94
N ASN A 151 10.85 -16.17 -13.44
CA ASN A 151 11.55 -17.32 -14.04
C ASN A 151 11.09 -17.55 -15.49
N ALA A 152 11.99 -18.07 -16.31
CA ALA A 152 11.73 -18.37 -17.71
C ALA A 152 10.53 -19.34 -17.86
N GLY A 153 9.44 -18.84 -18.41
CA GLY A 153 8.16 -19.55 -18.55
C GLY A 153 6.97 -18.74 -18.01
N ASP A 154 7.22 -17.81 -17.08
CA ASP A 154 6.22 -16.88 -16.62
C ASP A 154 6.12 -15.72 -17.63
N THR A 155 4.94 -15.49 -18.15
CA THR A 155 4.65 -14.30 -18.96
C THR A 155 4.74 -13.06 -18.08
N ILE A 156 5.11 -11.91 -18.64
CA ILE A 156 5.07 -10.61 -17.94
C ILE A 156 3.69 -10.48 -17.28
N PHE A 157 3.66 -10.51 -15.95
CA PHE A 157 2.44 -10.36 -15.18
C PHE A 157 2.26 -8.89 -14.78
N THR A 158 1.20 -8.29 -15.31
CA THR A 158 0.84 -6.91 -15.00
C THR A 158 -0.14 -6.88 -13.85
N LEU A 159 0.19 -6.09 -12.84
CA LEU A 159 -0.68 -5.88 -11.68
C LEU A 159 -1.92 -5.06 -12.06
N GLU A 160 -3.04 -5.38 -11.44
CA GLU A 160 -4.29 -4.64 -11.54
C GLU A 160 -4.56 -3.82 -10.26
N PRO A 161 -5.47 -2.82 -10.33
CA PRO A 161 -5.85 -2.06 -9.12
C PRO A 161 -6.29 -2.96 -7.98
N PHE A 162 -5.71 -2.71 -6.78
CA PHE A 162 -5.95 -3.43 -5.54
C PHE A 162 -5.36 -4.83 -5.45
N ASP A 163 -4.45 -5.19 -6.35
CA ASP A 163 -3.66 -6.40 -6.17
C ASP A 163 -2.80 -6.28 -4.91
N GLU A 164 -2.65 -7.40 -4.21
CA GLU A 164 -1.75 -7.53 -3.07
C GLU A 164 -0.64 -8.52 -3.40
N VAL A 165 0.61 -8.05 -3.32
CA VAL A 165 1.82 -8.85 -3.58
C VAL A 165 2.41 -9.27 -2.25
N TYR A 166 2.56 -10.57 -2.01
CA TYR A 166 3.15 -11.13 -0.81
C TYR A 166 4.39 -11.96 -1.14
N VAL A 167 5.53 -11.56 -0.59
CA VAL A 167 6.75 -12.34 -0.62
C VAL A 167 6.82 -13.21 0.64
N ARG A 168 6.87 -14.53 0.47
CA ARG A 168 6.93 -15.45 1.61
C ARG A 168 8.32 -15.49 2.21
N PHE A 169 8.40 -15.74 3.52
CA PHE A 169 9.66 -15.98 4.20
C PHE A 169 10.19 -17.36 3.86
N SER A 170 11.52 -17.48 3.68
CA SER A 170 12.17 -18.76 3.50
C SER A 170 12.14 -19.57 4.80
N PRO A 171 11.58 -20.79 4.80
CA PRO A 171 11.56 -21.62 6.02
C PRO A 171 12.96 -22.05 6.48
N GLY A 172 13.94 -21.99 5.57
CA GLY A 172 15.33 -22.31 5.88
C GLY A 172 16.14 -21.14 6.44
N TYR A 173 15.58 -19.92 6.44
CA TYR A 173 16.27 -18.75 6.99
C TYR A 173 16.04 -18.63 8.49
N HIS A 174 17.12 -18.40 9.22
CA HIS A 174 17.09 -18.16 10.65
C HIS A 174 18.11 -17.08 11.01
N GLU A 175 17.63 -16.06 11.69
CA GLU A 175 18.52 -15.05 12.27
C GLU A 175 19.39 -15.67 13.37
N GLN A 176 20.59 -15.13 13.53
CA GLN A 176 21.49 -15.55 14.59
C GLN A 176 20.85 -15.24 15.95
N GLN A 177 20.78 -16.25 16.79
CA GLN A 177 20.35 -16.09 18.17
C GLN A 177 21.54 -16.02 19.10
N VAL A 178 21.54 -15.03 20.00
CA VAL A 178 22.60 -14.77 20.96
C VAL A 178 22.06 -14.98 22.36
N VAL A 179 22.78 -15.74 23.16
CA VAL A 179 22.55 -15.94 24.59
C VAL A 179 23.63 -15.25 25.37
N LYS A 180 23.29 -14.51 26.41
CA LYS A 180 24.22 -13.86 27.31
C LYS A 180 24.43 -14.74 28.56
N VAL A 181 25.66 -15.09 28.84
CA VAL A 181 26.04 -15.86 30.03
C VAL A 181 26.80 -14.94 30.99
N ASN A 182 26.34 -14.85 32.22
CA ASN A 182 26.94 -14.03 33.29
C ASN A 182 27.14 -14.87 34.54
N GLY A 183 27.90 -14.35 35.48
CA GLY A 183 28.18 -14.98 36.80
C GLY A 183 29.50 -15.68 36.82
N GLU A 184 29.63 -16.65 37.74
CA GLU A 184 30.85 -17.44 38.00
C GLU A 184 31.08 -18.48 36.91
N ILE A 185 31.47 -18.00 35.74
CA ILE A 185 31.80 -18.79 34.55
C ILE A 185 33.13 -18.30 33.98
N THR A 186 33.92 -19.20 33.41
CA THR A 186 35.31 -18.90 33.01
C THR A 186 35.35 -17.73 31.99
N PHE A 187 34.48 -17.76 31.00
CA PHE A 187 34.36 -16.68 29.99
C PHE A 187 32.93 -16.18 29.93
N ALA A 188 32.59 -15.26 30.81
CA ALA A 188 31.30 -14.60 30.77
C ALA A 188 31.17 -13.73 29.50
N GLY A 189 30.01 -13.73 28.87
CA GLY A 189 29.80 -12.95 27.64
C GLY A 189 28.64 -13.44 26.80
N SER A 190 28.61 -12.98 25.55
CA SER A 190 27.56 -13.33 24.57
C SER A 190 27.99 -14.49 23.68
N TYR A 191 27.16 -15.48 23.53
CA TYR A 191 27.38 -16.69 22.75
C TYR A 191 26.33 -16.89 21.70
N VAL A 192 26.73 -17.12 20.45
CA VAL A 192 25.83 -17.41 19.34
C VAL A 192 25.40 -18.87 19.39
N LEU A 193 24.12 -19.13 19.29
CA LEU A 193 23.58 -20.49 19.16
C LEU A 193 23.84 -21.02 17.75
N ALA A 194 24.49 -22.16 17.65
CA ALA A 194 24.79 -22.80 16.36
C ALA A 194 23.57 -23.61 15.83
N THR A 195 22.71 -24.07 16.71
CA THR A 195 21.54 -24.89 16.38
C THR A 195 20.36 -24.50 17.23
N LYS A 196 19.15 -24.73 16.72
CA LYS A 196 17.89 -24.51 17.46
C LYS A 196 17.76 -25.34 18.74
N ASN A 197 18.45 -26.50 18.79
CA ASN A 197 18.37 -27.45 19.89
C ASN A 197 19.60 -27.35 20.81
N ALA A 198 20.34 -26.23 20.76
CA ALA A 198 21.46 -26.00 21.66
C ALA A 198 20.98 -26.06 23.12
N ARG A 199 21.68 -26.83 23.95
CA ARG A 199 21.39 -26.98 25.37
C ARG A 199 22.23 -25.99 26.18
N LEU A 200 21.75 -25.67 27.38
CA LEU A 200 22.49 -24.84 28.33
C LEU A 200 23.89 -25.40 28.62
N SER A 201 24.03 -26.74 28.72
CA SER A 201 25.30 -27.41 28.87
C SER A 201 26.30 -27.09 27.76
N ASP A 202 25.82 -26.96 26.51
CA ASP A 202 26.68 -26.71 25.36
C ASP A 202 27.22 -25.26 25.41
N ILE A 203 26.41 -24.35 25.87
CA ILE A 203 26.80 -22.95 26.04
C ILE A 203 27.78 -22.79 27.22
N ILE A 204 27.51 -23.46 28.33
CA ILE A 204 28.42 -23.47 29.49
C ILE A 204 29.77 -24.08 29.10
N ALA A 205 29.78 -25.18 28.34
CA ALA A 205 31.01 -25.79 27.84
C ALA A 205 31.81 -24.83 26.94
N LYS A 206 31.11 -24.11 26.01
CA LYS A 206 31.74 -23.07 25.18
C LYS A 206 32.30 -21.92 26.00
N ALA A 207 31.68 -21.61 27.13
CA ALA A 207 32.10 -20.57 28.05
C ALA A 207 33.24 -21.02 28.99
N GLY A 208 33.83 -22.17 28.74
CA GLY A 208 34.94 -22.69 29.55
C GLY A 208 34.56 -23.35 30.87
N GLY A 209 33.25 -23.57 31.06
CA GLY A 209 32.73 -24.15 32.29
C GLY A 209 32.52 -23.12 33.41
N VAL A 210 32.02 -23.61 34.54
CA VAL A 210 31.83 -22.84 35.78
C VAL A 210 33.11 -22.71 36.57
N THR A 211 33.30 -21.63 37.31
CA THR A 211 34.44 -21.44 38.20
C THR A 211 34.27 -22.27 39.47
N PRO A 212 35.37 -22.54 40.24
CA PRO A 212 35.29 -23.27 41.51
C PRO A 212 34.38 -22.59 42.55
N GLU A 213 34.21 -21.30 42.47
CA GLU A 213 33.39 -20.46 43.36
C GLU A 213 31.91 -20.44 43.00
N SER A 214 31.53 -21.11 41.90
CA SER A 214 30.17 -21.06 41.37
C SER A 214 29.16 -21.80 42.24
N TYR A 215 28.01 -21.17 42.51
CA TYR A 215 26.86 -21.80 43.13
C TYR A 215 25.83 -22.22 42.04
N VAL A 216 26.06 -23.37 41.44
CA VAL A 216 25.28 -23.86 40.27
C VAL A 216 23.80 -24.04 40.59
N LYS A 217 23.41 -24.34 41.84
CA LYS A 217 22.00 -24.50 42.25
C LYS A 217 21.22 -23.17 42.27
N GLY A 218 21.94 -22.05 42.28
CA GLY A 218 21.36 -20.70 42.21
C GLY A 218 21.31 -20.14 40.80
N ALA A 219 21.62 -20.90 39.78
CA ALA A 219 21.55 -20.45 38.39
C ALA A 219 20.07 -20.23 38.00
N SER A 220 19.80 -19.14 37.27
CA SER A 220 18.49 -18.80 36.71
C SER A 220 18.62 -18.52 35.22
N LEU A 221 17.54 -18.78 34.49
CA LEU A 221 17.35 -18.46 33.07
C LEU A 221 16.41 -17.27 32.94
#